data_1401d1464b94aaccec823d2761800b42
#
_entry.id   1401d1464b94aaccec823d2761800b42
#
_cell.length_a   1.000
_cell.length_b   1.000
_cell.length_c   1.000
_cell.angle_alpha   90.00
_cell.angle_beta   90.00
_cell.angle_gamma   90.00
#
_symmetry.space_group_name_H-M   'P 1'
#
loop_
_entity.id
_entity.type
_entity.pdbx_description
1 polymer ?
#
loop_
_entity_poly.entity_id
_entity_poly.type
_entity_poly.pdbx_seq_one_letter_code
_entity_poly.pdbx_strand_id
1 'polypeptide(L)'
;MKFSKNYLAYTLLVFATFCWSGNFIVGKFAYLFEVPPLTLNFFRWVSVWLILIPFTYKEIYNNFTYIKKHWIVISFMGIITISTFNSVVYFALTYTQVINAVLVLSAIPAVTIVISSLMNVDKTNIFQLFGLLLSIIGVTAIISNADIQKISALNFNKGDLWMLVCVFTWAIYSTLLKKHKFRFSQFTLIQLMVSVGIIFLIPQFFYEKSIGL
;
A
#
# COMPACT_ATOMS: atom_id res chain seq x y z
N MET A 1 -0.75 -32.99 -13.07
CA MET A 1 -0.75 -31.66 -13.66
C MET A 1 -1.21 -30.49 -12.76
N LYS A 2 -1.78 -30.70 -11.57
CA LYS A 2 -2.10 -29.63 -10.60
C LYS A 2 -0.87 -28.99 -9.91
N PHE A 3 0.22 -29.72 -9.77
CA PHE A 3 1.46 -29.26 -9.14
C PHE A 3 2.15 -28.09 -9.87
N SER A 4 2.12 -28.06 -11.20
CA SER A 4 2.79 -27.00 -11.98
C SER A 4 2.17 -25.61 -11.79
N LYS A 5 0.86 -25.50 -11.61
CA LYS A 5 0.19 -24.19 -11.40
C LYS A 5 0.50 -23.58 -10.02
N ASN A 6 0.67 -24.42 -9.00
CA ASN A 6 1.01 -23.95 -7.66
C ASN A 6 2.45 -23.46 -7.59
N TYR A 7 3.40 -24.15 -8.24
CA TYR A 7 4.81 -23.68 -8.30
C TYR A 7 4.94 -22.33 -9.00
N LEU A 8 4.26 -22.14 -10.13
CA LEU A 8 4.25 -20.84 -10.83
C LEU A 8 3.67 -19.74 -9.92
N ALA A 9 2.57 -20.00 -9.21
CA ALA A 9 1.98 -19.02 -8.29
C ALA A 9 2.94 -18.64 -7.16
N TYR A 10 3.60 -19.62 -6.54
CA TYR A 10 4.60 -19.35 -5.50
C TYR A 10 5.81 -18.58 -6.03
N THR A 11 6.32 -18.94 -7.21
CA THR A 11 7.43 -18.23 -7.85
C THR A 11 7.06 -16.76 -8.13
N LEU A 12 5.86 -16.52 -8.67
CA LEU A 12 5.36 -15.17 -8.92
C LEU A 12 5.18 -14.36 -7.63
N LEU A 13 4.71 -14.99 -6.55
CA LEU A 13 4.60 -14.34 -5.23
C LEU A 13 5.96 -13.93 -4.68
N VAL A 14 6.96 -14.82 -4.75
CA VAL A 14 8.34 -14.52 -4.32
C VAL A 14 8.91 -13.38 -5.15
N PHE A 15 8.74 -13.41 -6.47
CA PHE A 15 9.19 -12.35 -7.36
C PHE A 15 8.49 -11.02 -7.08
N ALA A 16 7.19 -11.03 -6.85
CA ALA A 16 6.41 -9.83 -6.51
C ALA A 16 6.88 -9.21 -5.19
N THR A 17 7.10 -10.03 -4.15
CA THR A 17 7.62 -9.55 -2.86
C THR A 17 9.04 -9.02 -2.96
N PHE A 18 9.88 -9.64 -3.78
CA PHE A 18 11.23 -9.14 -4.09
C PHE A 18 11.18 -7.76 -4.77
N CYS A 19 10.35 -7.58 -5.80
CA CYS A 19 10.16 -6.28 -6.45
C CYS A 19 9.59 -5.24 -5.47
N TRP A 20 8.67 -5.65 -4.59
CA TRP A 20 8.06 -4.75 -3.62
C TRP A 20 9.05 -4.31 -2.53
N SER A 21 9.90 -5.22 -2.04
CA SER A 21 10.96 -4.84 -1.10
C SER A 21 11.96 -3.86 -1.73
N GLY A 22 12.29 -4.04 -3.01
CA GLY A 22 13.10 -3.09 -3.78
C GLY A 22 12.54 -1.67 -3.79
N ASN A 23 11.21 -1.51 -3.81
CA ASN A 23 10.59 -0.20 -3.75
C ASN A 23 10.90 0.58 -2.45
N PHE A 24 10.99 -0.11 -1.31
CA PHE A 24 11.36 0.53 -0.03
C PHE A 24 12.83 0.94 -0.01
N ILE A 25 13.69 0.09 -0.57
CA ILE A 25 15.13 0.36 -0.71
C ILE A 25 15.31 1.60 -1.60
N VAL A 26 14.68 1.64 -2.77
CA VAL A 26 14.72 2.78 -3.69
C VAL A 26 14.20 4.05 -3.02
N GLY A 27 13.09 3.96 -2.26
CA GLY A 27 12.56 5.10 -1.50
C GLY A 27 13.54 5.65 -0.47
N LYS A 28 14.28 4.77 0.22
CA LYS A 28 15.30 5.20 1.19
C LYS A 28 16.54 5.78 0.49
N PHE A 29 17.00 5.18 -0.60
CA PHE A 29 18.09 5.74 -1.39
C PHE A 29 17.72 7.10 -1.99
N ALA A 30 16.51 7.26 -2.52
CA ALA A 30 16.04 8.54 -3.03
C ALA A 30 16.15 9.64 -1.96
N TYR A 31 15.73 9.35 -0.73
CA TYR A 31 15.91 10.27 0.39
C TYR A 31 17.39 10.60 0.65
N LEU A 32 18.28 9.61 0.62
CA LEU A 32 19.73 9.83 0.83
C LEU A 32 20.38 10.67 -0.29
N PHE A 33 19.83 10.64 -1.50
CA PHE A 33 20.23 11.46 -2.64
C PHE A 33 19.39 12.73 -2.79
N GLU A 34 18.69 13.14 -1.72
CA GLU A 34 17.92 14.39 -1.67
C GLU A 34 16.80 14.47 -2.71
N VAL A 35 16.31 13.31 -3.19
CA VAL A 35 15.13 13.25 -4.06
C VAL A 35 13.88 13.39 -3.20
N PRO A 36 13.06 14.44 -3.42
CA PRO A 36 11.87 14.66 -2.61
C PRO A 36 10.86 13.51 -2.72
N PRO A 37 10.31 13.01 -1.61
CA PRO A 37 9.48 11.79 -1.59
C PRO A 37 8.20 11.88 -2.43
N LEU A 38 7.53 13.04 -2.46
CA LEU A 38 6.30 13.22 -3.22
C LEU A 38 6.60 13.33 -4.72
N THR A 39 7.71 13.96 -5.09
CA THR A 39 8.23 14.01 -6.46
C THR A 39 8.54 12.61 -6.98
N LEU A 40 9.23 11.79 -6.20
CA LEU A 40 9.50 10.39 -6.54
C LEU A 40 8.20 9.62 -6.79
N ASN A 41 7.23 9.77 -5.87
CA ASN A 41 5.94 9.11 -5.98
C ASN A 41 5.18 9.53 -7.25
N PHE A 42 5.15 10.83 -7.54
CA PHE A 42 4.48 11.38 -8.72
C PHE A 42 5.04 10.81 -10.02
N PHE A 43 6.35 10.95 -10.26
CA PHE A 43 6.96 10.47 -11.50
C PHE A 43 6.87 8.96 -11.66
N ARG A 44 7.00 8.20 -10.59
CA ARG A 44 6.81 6.75 -10.62
C ARG A 44 5.41 6.36 -11.12
N TRP A 45 4.36 6.97 -10.59
CA TRP A 45 3.00 6.65 -10.98
C TRP A 45 2.61 7.20 -12.35
N VAL A 46 3.15 8.34 -12.75
CA VAL A 46 3.01 8.84 -14.14
C VAL A 46 3.65 7.85 -15.12
N SER A 47 4.83 7.32 -14.83
CA SER A 47 5.47 6.31 -15.67
C SER A 47 4.63 5.04 -15.79
N VAL A 48 4.09 4.53 -14.67
CA VAL A 48 3.19 3.36 -14.68
C VAL A 48 1.94 3.65 -15.51
N TRP A 49 1.35 4.83 -15.37
CA TRP A 49 0.17 5.26 -16.11
C TRP A 49 0.41 5.23 -17.62
N LEU A 50 1.52 5.80 -18.08
CA LEU A 50 1.91 5.82 -19.49
C LEU A 50 2.12 4.40 -20.04
N ILE A 51 2.79 3.52 -19.28
CA ILE A 51 3.05 2.13 -19.69
C ILE A 51 1.74 1.33 -19.81
N LEU A 52 0.78 1.54 -18.93
CA LEU A 52 -0.45 0.75 -18.90
C LEU A 52 -1.51 1.20 -19.94
N ILE A 53 -1.49 2.44 -20.40
CA ILE A 53 -2.45 2.96 -21.38
C ILE A 53 -2.66 2.03 -22.58
N PRO A 54 -1.60 1.62 -23.34
CA PRO A 54 -1.77 0.81 -24.53
C PRO A 54 -2.42 -0.56 -24.29
N PHE A 55 -2.32 -1.07 -23.07
CA PHE A 55 -2.87 -2.38 -22.69
C PHE A 55 -4.32 -2.30 -22.18
N THR A 56 -4.75 -1.14 -21.68
CA THR A 56 -5.99 -1.00 -20.91
C THR A 56 -7.06 -0.18 -21.62
N TYR A 57 -6.72 0.66 -22.60
CA TYR A 57 -7.65 1.61 -23.20
C TYR A 57 -8.90 0.95 -23.83
N LYS A 58 -8.74 -0.20 -24.52
CA LYS A 58 -9.86 -0.93 -25.12
C LYS A 58 -10.82 -1.46 -24.04
N GLU A 59 -10.27 -2.01 -22.96
CA GLU A 59 -11.09 -2.58 -21.88
C GLU A 59 -11.80 -1.46 -21.10
N ILE A 60 -11.17 -0.31 -20.91
CA ILE A 60 -11.79 0.88 -20.32
C ILE A 60 -12.95 1.36 -21.18
N TYR A 61 -12.74 1.47 -22.48
CA TYR A 61 -13.79 1.90 -23.42
C TYR A 61 -14.99 0.95 -23.40
N ASN A 62 -14.75 -0.35 -23.49
CA ASN A 62 -15.79 -1.37 -23.49
C ASN A 62 -16.58 -1.47 -22.17
N ASN A 63 -15.97 -1.10 -21.05
CA ASN A 63 -16.58 -1.16 -19.72
C ASN A 63 -16.96 0.21 -19.16
N PHE A 64 -16.98 1.27 -19.97
CA PHE A 64 -17.16 2.65 -19.51
C PHE A 64 -18.40 2.85 -18.62
N THR A 65 -19.55 2.31 -19.02
CA THR A 65 -20.79 2.40 -18.25
C THR A 65 -20.69 1.72 -16.89
N TYR A 66 -20.01 0.57 -16.83
CA TYR A 66 -19.76 -0.15 -15.59
C TYR A 66 -18.80 0.61 -14.68
N ILE A 67 -17.73 1.18 -15.24
CA ILE A 67 -16.75 2.02 -14.53
C ILE A 67 -17.45 3.25 -13.93
N LYS A 68 -18.28 3.94 -14.73
CA LYS A 68 -19.07 5.08 -14.26
C LYS A 68 -19.99 4.74 -13.08
N LYS A 69 -20.53 3.53 -13.03
CA LYS A 69 -21.34 3.07 -11.89
C LYS A 69 -20.52 2.86 -10.61
N HIS A 70 -19.24 2.48 -10.74
CA HIS A 70 -18.38 2.14 -9.61
C HIS A 70 -17.28 3.18 -9.34
N TRP A 71 -17.37 4.37 -9.99
CA TRP A 71 -16.32 5.37 -9.98
C TRP A 71 -15.91 5.82 -8.57
N ILE A 72 -16.88 5.95 -7.64
CA ILE A 72 -16.62 6.39 -6.26
C ILE A 72 -15.67 5.42 -5.55
N VAL A 73 -15.95 4.12 -5.64
CA VAL A 73 -15.11 3.09 -5.00
C VAL A 73 -13.74 3.02 -5.64
N ILE A 74 -13.66 3.05 -6.98
CA ILE A 74 -12.40 3.03 -7.72
C ILE A 74 -11.57 4.27 -7.37
N SER A 75 -12.19 5.45 -7.33
CA SER A 75 -11.51 6.69 -6.97
C SER A 75 -11.01 6.66 -5.53
N PHE A 76 -11.83 6.22 -4.59
CA PHE A 76 -11.43 6.09 -3.19
C PHE A 76 -10.25 5.12 -3.04
N MET A 77 -10.30 3.95 -3.70
CA MET A 77 -9.18 3.00 -3.72
C MET A 77 -7.91 3.63 -4.33
N GLY A 78 -8.03 4.39 -5.42
CA GLY A 78 -6.90 5.10 -6.03
C GLY A 78 -6.28 6.16 -5.10
N ILE A 79 -7.10 6.94 -4.42
CA ILE A 79 -6.63 7.96 -3.47
C ILE A 79 -5.87 7.31 -2.32
N ILE A 80 -6.45 6.30 -1.67
CA ILE A 80 -5.83 5.69 -0.48
C ILE A 80 -4.58 4.88 -0.80
N THR A 81 -4.47 4.27 -1.99
CA THR A 81 -3.30 3.43 -2.34
C THR A 81 -2.24 4.19 -3.10
N ILE A 82 -2.61 4.89 -4.16
CA ILE A 82 -1.65 5.53 -5.07
C ILE A 82 -1.14 6.84 -4.46
N SER A 83 -2.07 7.68 -4.02
CA SER A 83 -1.71 8.98 -3.45
C SER A 83 -1.31 8.85 -1.98
N THR A 84 -2.20 8.37 -1.10
CA THR A 84 -1.95 8.41 0.35
C THR A 84 -0.90 7.39 0.79
N PHE A 85 -1.11 6.10 0.54
CA PHE A 85 -0.21 5.04 1.02
C PHE A 85 1.24 5.27 0.57
N ASN A 86 1.45 5.47 -0.72
CA ASN A 86 2.81 5.60 -1.24
C ASN A 86 3.50 6.90 -0.80
N SER A 87 2.78 8.04 -0.76
CA SER A 87 3.34 9.29 -0.24
C SER A 87 3.72 9.16 1.24
N VAL A 88 2.83 8.55 2.04
CA VAL A 88 3.09 8.35 3.47
C VAL A 88 4.24 7.38 3.71
N VAL A 89 4.37 6.29 2.92
CA VAL A 89 5.53 5.38 3.00
C VAL A 89 6.82 6.14 2.77
N TYR A 90 6.93 6.89 1.68
CA TYR A 90 8.17 7.61 1.39
C TYR A 90 8.46 8.69 2.41
N PHE A 91 7.44 9.39 2.89
CA PHE A 91 7.59 10.36 3.96
C PHE A 91 8.02 9.69 5.28
N ALA A 92 7.44 8.55 5.63
CA ALA A 92 7.84 7.79 6.82
C ALA A 92 9.31 7.35 6.77
N LEU A 93 9.80 6.95 5.59
CA LEU A 93 11.19 6.54 5.38
C LEU A 93 12.21 7.66 5.60
N THR A 94 11.80 8.93 5.63
CA THR A 94 12.68 10.04 6.03
C THR A 94 12.98 10.00 7.53
N TYR A 95 12.09 9.43 8.35
CA TYR A 95 12.19 9.38 9.82
C TYR A 95 12.56 8.01 10.36
N THR A 96 12.35 6.92 9.61
CA THR A 96 12.60 5.54 10.09
C THR A 96 13.48 4.74 9.13
N GLN A 97 13.96 3.59 9.60
CA GLN A 97 14.72 2.66 8.78
C GLN A 97 13.78 1.75 7.99
N VAL A 98 14.23 1.28 6.82
CA VAL A 98 13.45 0.38 5.95
C VAL A 98 12.99 -0.87 6.71
N ILE A 99 13.85 -1.44 7.55
CA ILE A 99 13.52 -2.64 8.32
C ILE A 99 12.35 -2.40 9.28
N ASN A 100 12.34 -1.28 10.02
CA ASN A 100 11.26 -0.94 10.93
C ASN A 100 9.96 -0.68 10.16
N ALA A 101 10.04 0.06 9.04
CA ALA A 101 8.89 0.32 8.18
C ALA A 101 8.23 -0.98 7.70
N VAL A 102 9.02 -1.93 7.18
CA VAL A 102 8.51 -3.23 6.68
C VAL A 102 7.93 -4.07 7.82
N LEU A 103 8.55 -4.03 9.01
CA LEU A 103 8.06 -4.75 10.18
C LEU A 103 6.72 -4.22 10.67
N VAL A 104 6.52 -2.90 10.69
CA VAL A 104 5.20 -2.31 10.99
C VAL A 104 4.17 -2.73 9.95
N LEU A 105 4.52 -2.73 8.66
CA LEU A 105 3.63 -3.19 7.59
C LEU A 105 3.27 -4.68 7.69
N SER A 106 4.03 -5.50 8.39
CA SER A 106 3.69 -6.90 8.64
C SER A 106 2.40 -7.06 9.46
N ALA A 107 1.91 -6.00 10.10
CA ALA A 107 0.60 -5.95 10.75
C ALA A 107 -0.59 -5.84 9.77
N ILE A 108 -0.36 -5.56 8.48
CA ILE A 108 -1.44 -5.41 7.48
C ILE A 108 -2.41 -6.59 7.48
N PRO A 109 -1.98 -7.88 7.43
CA PRO A 109 -2.92 -8.99 7.41
C PRO A 109 -3.83 -9.02 8.65
N ALA A 110 -3.26 -8.71 9.82
CA ALA A 110 -3.98 -8.67 11.08
C ALA A 110 -5.06 -7.57 11.09
N VAL A 111 -4.70 -6.35 10.70
CA VAL A 111 -5.64 -5.22 10.60
C VAL A 111 -6.67 -5.46 9.49
N THR A 112 -6.28 -6.11 8.39
CA THR A 112 -7.21 -6.49 7.31
C THR A 112 -8.30 -7.43 7.80
N ILE A 113 -7.98 -8.41 8.67
CA ILE A 113 -8.97 -9.30 9.29
C ILE A 113 -10.01 -8.49 10.07
N VAL A 114 -9.59 -7.55 10.89
CA VAL A 114 -10.48 -6.69 11.70
C VAL A 114 -11.37 -5.84 10.78
N ILE A 115 -10.78 -5.12 9.82
CA ILE A 115 -11.54 -4.25 8.91
C ILE A 115 -12.50 -5.07 8.04
N SER A 116 -12.07 -6.23 7.55
CA SER A 116 -12.89 -7.14 6.75
C SER A 116 -14.11 -7.65 7.53
N SER A 117 -13.93 -7.94 8.82
CA SER A 117 -15.03 -8.31 9.72
C SER A 117 -15.99 -7.15 9.97
N LEU A 118 -15.48 -5.95 10.27
CA LEU A 118 -16.29 -4.75 10.47
C LEU A 118 -17.10 -4.37 9.22
N MET A 119 -16.55 -4.60 8.04
CA MET A 119 -17.23 -4.35 6.76
C MET A 119 -18.13 -5.50 6.31
N ASN A 120 -18.29 -6.55 7.13
CA ASN A 120 -19.06 -7.77 6.83
C ASN A 120 -18.63 -8.46 5.53
N VAL A 121 -17.33 -8.45 5.22
CA VAL A 121 -16.74 -9.13 4.07
C VAL A 121 -16.34 -10.56 4.44
N ASP A 122 -15.73 -10.74 5.61
CA ASP A 122 -15.36 -12.04 6.16
C ASP A 122 -15.85 -12.19 7.61
N LYS A 123 -16.06 -13.45 8.01
CA LYS A 123 -16.29 -13.79 9.43
C LYS A 123 -14.95 -14.08 10.09
N THR A 124 -14.66 -13.40 11.17
CA THR A 124 -13.42 -13.61 11.93
C THR A 124 -13.52 -14.90 12.76
N ASN A 125 -12.46 -15.71 12.73
CA ASN A 125 -12.32 -16.90 13.56
C ASN A 125 -11.46 -16.57 14.78
N ILE A 126 -11.67 -17.31 15.91
CA ILE A 126 -10.90 -17.14 17.15
C ILE A 126 -9.38 -17.34 16.93
N PHE A 127 -8.98 -18.26 16.05
CA PHE A 127 -7.57 -18.46 15.68
C PHE A 127 -6.95 -17.25 14.97
N GLN A 128 -7.76 -16.53 14.18
CA GLN A 128 -7.32 -15.30 13.53
C GLN A 128 -7.12 -14.17 14.54
N LEU A 129 -7.99 -14.07 15.57
CA LEU A 129 -7.83 -13.14 16.68
C LEU A 129 -6.58 -13.43 17.49
N PHE A 130 -6.28 -14.71 17.74
CA PHE A 130 -5.04 -15.10 18.39
C PHE A 130 -3.80 -14.74 17.57
N GLY A 131 -3.82 -15.00 16.25
CA GLY A 131 -2.77 -14.57 15.32
C GLY A 131 -2.60 -13.05 15.29
N LEU A 132 -3.69 -12.28 15.36
CA LEU A 132 -3.67 -10.82 15.48
C LEU A 132 -2.93 -10.37 16.76
N LEU A 133 -3.26 -10.96 17.91
CA LEU A 133 -2.58 -10.64 19.17
C LEU A 133 -1.08 -10.94 19.10
N LEU A 134 -0.71 -12.10 18.56
CA LEU A 134 0.71 -12.44 18.36
C LEU A 134 1.41 -11.45 17.42
N SER A 135 0.74 -11.00 16.36
CA SER A 135 1.28 -10.00 15.43
C SER A 135 1.50 -8.65 16.12
N ILE A 136 0.55 -8.19 16.94
CA ILE A 136 0.69 -6.95 17.71
C ILE A 136 1.88 -7.06 18.70
N ILE A 137 1.99 -8.15 19.41
CA ILE A 137 3.12 -8.40 20.33
C ILE A 137 4.45 -8.37 19.55
N GLY A 138 4.51 -9.08 18.42
CA GLY A 138 5.71 -9.13 17.59
C GLY A 138 6.13 -7.77 17.06
N VAL A 139 5.19 -6.99 16.51
CA VAL A 139 5.47 -5.62 16.02
C VAL A 139 5.92 -4.72 17.18
N THR A 140 5.26 -4.80 18.34
CA THR A 140 5.65 -4.01 19.52
C THR A 140 7.07 -4.37 19.99
N ALA A 141 7.40 -5.66 20.08
CA ALA A 141 8.73 -6.11 20.46
C ALA A 141 9.82 -5.61 19.48
N ILE A 142 9.52 -5.58 18.18
CA ILE A 142 10.45 -5.11 17.16
C ILE A 142 10.66 -3.60 17.26
N ILE A 143 9.58 -2.81 17.32
CA ILE A 143 9.65 -1.33 17.41
C ILE A 143 10.40 -0.91 18.68
N SER A 144 10.22 -1.63 19.79
CA SER A 144 10.90 -1.35 21.04
C SER A 144 12.34 -1.91 21.13
N ASN A 145 12.80 -2.66 20.12
CA ASN A 145 14.02 -3.48 20.20
C ASN A 145 14.01 -4.44 21.40
N ALA A 146 12.83 -4.98 21.74
CA ALA A 146 12.58 -5.82 22.91
C ALA A 146 12.95 -5.15 24.27
N ASP A 147 13.07 -3.82 24.30
CA ASP A 147 13.38 -3.05 25.49
C ASP A 147 12.07 -2.61 26.18
N ILE A 148 11.81 -3.18 27.35
CA ILE A 148 10.60 -2.90 28.13
C ILE A 148 10.52 -1.43 28.56
N GLN A 149 11.67 -0.79 28.80
CA GLN A 149 11.71 0.62 29.19
C GLN A 149 11.28 1.52 28.03
N LYS A 150 11.63 1.17 26.79
CA LYS A 150 11.18 1.88 25.58
C LYS A 150 9.69 1.67 25.32
N ILE A 151 9.15 0.50 25.63
CA ILE A 151 7.71 0.23 25.56
C ILE A 151 6.97 1.13 26.55
N SER A 152 7.44 1.21 27.81
CA SER A 152 6.81 2.03 28.84
C SER A 152 6.95 3.55 28.60
N ALA A 153 8.04 3.98 27.94
CA ALA A 153 8.27 5.38 27.60
C ALA A 153 7.53 5.83 26.33
N LEU A 154 6.86 4.92 25.58
CA LEU A 154 6.15 5.20 24.32
C LEU A 154 6.97 6.01 23.31
N ASN A 155 8.29 5.82 23.28
CA ASN A 155 9.18 6.51 22.36
C ASN A 155 9.08 5.92 20.94
N PHE A 156 7.89 6.04 20.34
CA PHE A 156 7.70 5.71 18.92
C PHE A 156 8.35 6.77 18.06
N ASN A 157 9.11 6.33 17.07
CA ASN A 157 9.58 7.22 16.02
C ASN A 157 8.39 7.75 15.20
N LYS A 158 8.42 9.03 14.82
CA LYS A 158 7.38 9.63 13.96
C LYS A 158 7.14 8.82 12.68
N GLY A 159 8.21 8.25 12.09
CA GLY A 159 8.11 7.39 10.92
C GLY A 159 7.28 6.12 11.17
N ASP A 160 7.44 5.50 12.34
CA ASP A 160 6.67 4.29 12.69
C ASP A 160 5.17 4.60 12.85
N LEU A 161 4.82 5.77 13.39
CA LEU A 161 3.42 6.23 13.45
C LEU A 161 2.83 6.45 12.06
N TRP A 162 3.59 7.04 11.13
CA TRP A 162 3.16 7.18 9.74
C TRP A 162 2.99 5.83 9.05
N MET A 163 3.84 4.85 9.38
CA MET A 163 3.68 3.48 8.86
C MET A 163 2.41 2.80 9.37
N LEU A 164 1.91 3.12 10.58
CA LEU A 164 0.59 2.64 11.02
C LEU A 164 -0.54 3.18 10.13
N VAL A 165 -0.47 4.44 9.69
CA VAL A 165 -1.44 4.98 8.71
C VAL A 165 -1.41 4.14 7.43
N CYS A 166 -0.22 3.74 6.96
CA CYS A 166 -0.07 2.86 5.80
C CYS A 166 -0.72 1.49 6.03
N VAL A 167 -0.60 0.91 7.23
CA VAL A 167 -1.26 -0.36 7.59
C VAL A 167 -2.78 -0.24 7.43
N PHE A 168 -3.39 0.81 7.96
CA PHE A 168 -4.84 1.01 7.86
C PHE A 168 -5.29 1.28 6.42
N THR A 169 -4.60 2.13 5.68
CA THR A 169 -4.97 2.45 4.28
C THR A 169 -4.90 1.21 3.40
N TRP A 170 -3.86 0.39 3.55
CA TRP A 170 -3.72 -0.86 2.80
C TRP A 170 -4.75 -1.92 3.20
N ALA A 171 -5.04 -2.04 4.49
CA ALA A 171 -6.06 -2.97 4.99
C ALA A 171 -7.48 -2.61 4.48
N ILE A 172 -7.82 -1.32 4.44
CA ILE A 172 -9.08 -0.82 3.86
C ILE A 172 -9.12 -1.16 2.35
N TYR A 173 -8.05 -0.84 1.61
CA TYR A 173 -7.94 -1.15 0.20
C TYR A 173 -8.13 -2.65 -0.08
N SER A 174 -7.40 -3.50 0.64
CA SER A 174 -7.44 -4.96 0.47
C SER A 174 -8.86 -5.50 0.72
N THR A 175 -9.55 -4.97 1.72
CA THR A 175 -10.93 -5.32 2.04
C THR A 175 -11.90 -4.87 0.95
N LEU A 176 -11.74 -3.64 0.43
CA LEU A 176 -12.57 -3.14 -0.67
C LEU A 176 -12.34 -3.94 -1.96
N LEU A 177 -11.09 -4.27 -2.26
CA LEU A 177 -10.74 -5.10 -3.42
C LEU A 177 -11.41 -6.47 -3.36
N LYS A 178 -11.47 -7.08 -2.17
CA LYS A 178 -12.16 -8.36 -1.95
C LYS A 178 -13.67 -8.22 -2.03
N LYS A 179 -14.24 -7.14 -1.51
CA LYS A 179 -15.68 -6.85 -1.52
C LYS A 179 -16.20 -6.60 -2.93
N HIS A 180 -15.46 -5.88 -3.74
CA HIS A 180 -15.85 -5.48 -5.10
C HIS A 180 -15.16 -6.34 -6.13
N LYS A 181 -15.87 -7.35 -6.64
CA LYS A 181 -15.38 -8.19 -7.76
C LYS A 181 -15.60 -7.45 -9.07
N PHE A 182 -14.60 -6.69 -9.50
CA PHE A 182 -14.67 -5.94 -10.76
C PHE A 182 -14.67 -6.88 -11.98
N ARG A 183 -15.38 -6.48 -13.06
CA ARG A 183 -15.57 -7.29 -14.29
C ARG A 183 -14.41 -7.15 -15.28
N PHE A 184 -13.47 -6.25 -15.03
CA PHE A 184 -12.32 -5.96 -15.87
C PHE A 184 -11.02 -6.48 -15.24
N SER A 185 -9.95 -6.50 -16.04
CA SER A 185 -8.64 -7.00 -15.61
C SER A 185 -8.04 -6.18 -14.46
N GLN A 186 -7.10 -6.79 -13.73
CA GLN A 186 -6.35 -6.11 -12.67
C GLN A 186 -5.53 -4.92 -13.23
N PHE A 187 -5.00 -5.04 -14.47
CA PHE A 187 -4.30 -3.94 -15.12
C PHE A 187 -5.20 -2.74 -15.35
N THR A 188 -6.43 -2.97 -15.79
CA THR A 188 -7.44 -1.90 -15.97
C THR A 188 -7.84 -1.29 -14.63
N LEU A 189 -8.00 -2.09 -13.57
CA LEU A 189 -8.27 -1.54 -12.23
C LEU A 189 -7.12 -0.64 -11.76
N ILE A 190 -5.87 -1.11 -11.90
CA ILE A 190 -4.67 -0.33 -11.54
C ILE A 190 -4.63 0.96 -12.36
N GLN A 191 -4.85 0.90 -13.68
CA GLN A 191 -4.86 2.08 -14.55
C GLN A 191 -5.87 3.13 -14.09
N LEU A 192 -7.08 2.71 -13.73
CA LEU A 192 -8.13 3.60 -13.24
C LEU A 192 -7.77 4.22 -11.89
N MET A 193 -7.26 3.41 -10.96
CA MET A 193 -6.80 3.90 -9.66
C MET A 193 -5.62 4.87 -9.80
N VAL A 194 -4.66 4.57 -10.69
CA VAL A 194 -3.51 5.44 -10.96
C VAL A 194 -3.97 6.75 -11.60
N SER A 195 -4.94 6.73 -12.53
CA SER A 195 -5.49 7.94 -13.15
C SER A 195 -6.05 8.91 -12.09
N VAL A 196 -6.80 8.39 -11.13
CA VAL A 196 -7.32 9.20 -10.03
C VAL A 196 -6.20 9.60 -9.05
N GLY A 197 -5.34 8.65 -8.70
CA GLY A 197 -4.24 8.90 -7.76
C GLY A 197 -3.30 10.02 -8.21
N ILE A 198 -2.97 10.08 -9.51
CA ILE A 198 -2.13 11.16 -10.09
C ILE A 198 -2.80 12.52 -9.90
N ILE A 199 -4.11 12.65 -10.07
CA ILE A 199 -4.83 13.93 -9.85
C ILE A 199 -4.57 14.45 -8.43
N PHE A 200 -4.55 13.55 -7.44
CA PHE A 200 -4.27 13.89 -6.04
C PHE A 200 -2.76 14.01 -5.72
N LEU A 201 -1.89 13.44 -6.55
CA LEU A 201 -0.45 13.62 -6.44
C LEU A 201 0.03 14.97 -7.01
N ILE A 202 -0.66 15.54 -8.00
CA ILE A 202 -0.31 16.84 -8.59
C ILE A 202 -0.16 17.93 -7.51
N PRO A 203 -1.15 18.20 -6.64
CA PRO A 203 -1.00 19.23 -5.62
C PRO A 203 0.12 18.89 -4.62
N GLN A 204 0.34 17.62 -4.29
CA GLN A 204 1.42 17.20 -3.40
C GLN A 204 2.80 17.49 -4.01
N PHE A 205 2.98 17.20 -5.31
CA PHE A 205 4.20 17.51 -6.06
C PHE A 205 4.49 19.01 -6.09
N PHE A 206 3.48 19.84 -6.39
CA PHE A 206 3.66 21.30 -6.40
C PHE A 206 3.90 21.88 -5.01
N TYR A 207 3.26 21.33 -3.98
CA TYR A 207 3.50 21.71 -2.59
C TYR A 207 4.97 21.45 -2.21
N GLU A 208 5.50 20.26 -2.48
CA GLU A 208 6.89 19.91 -2.17
C GLU A 208 7.87 20.84 -2.89
N LYS A 209 7.64 21.11 -4.18
CA LYS A 209 8.44 22.05 -4.96
C LYS A 209 8.35 23.50 -4.43
N SER A 210 7.21 23.91 -3.87
CA SER A 210 7.03 25.28 -3.33
C SER A 210 7.78 25.53 -2.03
N ILE A 211 8.07 24.48 -1.26
CA ILE A 211 8.84 24.56 -0.01
C ILE A 211 10.35 24.34 -0.20
N GLY A 212 10.81 24.27 -1.47
CA GLY A 212 12.24 24.19 -1.80
C GLY A 212 12.90 22.84 -1.60
N LEU A 213 12.08 21.76 -1.56
CA LEU A 213 12.54 20.37 -1.55
C LEU A 213 12.54 19.79 -2.95
#